data_c76e1765c7e2a13e7f1d746126cdc058
#
_entry.id   c76e1765c7e2a13e7f1d746126cdc058
#
_cell.length_a   1.000
_cell.length_b   1.000
_cell.length_c   1.000
_cell.angle_alpha   90.00
_cell.angle_beta   90.00
_cell.angle_gamma   90.00
#
_symmetry.space_group_name_H-M   'P 1'
#
loop_
_entity.id
_entity.type
_entity.pdbx_description
1 polymer ?
#
loop_
_entity_poly.entity_id
_entity_poly.type
_entity_poly.pdbx_seq_one_letter_code
_entity_poly.pdbx_strand_id
1 'polypeptide(L)'
;RRRHTRLPTRSRGLGDVYKRQVEGGVTQGEPAPIGAPAGTVVRVEDLFYNVPARRKFLKTENTERRQIDDFVTRYALAYPAVRFQLVQEGRTALQTTGSGDRREVLASLFNADIARQMLEVNAEYDDYSIFGFISPISLTRANRRGITLFINGRWVQDVALSTALIQGYHSMLMVGRYPLAALFIELPPDKVDVNVHPTKTEVRFSDRSEIFKGVQGAVRRALLAHSPVPAMGGQLRWTPTPSQTTRQQGGWQPPEQTPHTPSDTAPLMPPDKDQPALPTSNVPLLRLIGQVGTAYLVAEGPDGLYLIDQHAAHERILFEKFMAERAQEVPSQALLD
;
A
#
# COMPACT_ATOMS: atom_id res chain seq x y z
N ARG A 1 -19.93 21.62 35.64
CA ARG A 1 -18.48 21.43 35.93
C ARG A 1 -18.16 19.95 35.82
N ARG A 2 -17.48 19.53 34.75
CA ARG A 2 -17.09 18.14 34.53
C ARG A 2 -15.58 18.01 34.69
N ARG A 3 -15.13 16.90 35.25
CA ARG A 3 -13.80 16.72 35.81
C ARG A 3 -12.96 15.78 34.95
N HIS A 4 -11.70 16.14 34.73
CA HIS A 4 -10.71 15.22 34.13
C HIS A 4 -10.17 14.30 35.22
N THR A 5 -10.35 13.00 35.07
CA THR A 5 -9.85 12.04 36.04
C THR A 5 -8.79 11.18 35.38
N ARG A 6 -7.58 11.23 35.90
CA ARG A 6 -6.50 10.34 35.51
C ARG A 6 -6.22 9.39 36.66
N LEU A 7 -6.32 8.10 36.41
CA LEU A 7 -5.99 7.06 37.40
C LEU A 7 -4.67 6.40 36.99
N PRO A 8 -3.52 6.76 37.52
CA PRO A 8 -2.30 6.00 37.32
C PRO A 8 -2.32 4.78 38.24
N THR A 9 -2.11 3.61 37.69
CA THR A 9 -1.93 2.39 38.46
C THR A 9 -0.58 1.80 38.13
N ARG A 10 0.32 1.81 39.09
CA ARG A 10 1.53 0.97 39.07
C ARG A 10 1.41 0.04 40.24
N SER A 11 0.88 -1.16 40.05
CA SER A 11 0.82 -2.17 41.09
C SER A 11 2.16 -2.90 41.18
N ARG A 12 2.91 -2.65 42.25
CA ARG A 12 3.84 -3.61 42.81
C ARG A 12 3.14 -4.20 44.02
N GLY A 13 2.54 -5.38 43.91
CA GLY A 13 1.87 -6.05 45.03
C GLY A 13 0.47 -5.51 45.32
N LEU A 14 -0.36 -6.32 45.93
CA LEU A 14 -1.68 -5.99 46.45
C LEU A 14 -1.63 -4.70 47.26
N GLY A 15 -2.00 -3.53 46.70
CA GLY A 15 -2.23 -2.43 47.61
C GLY A 15 -2.22 -1.09 47.00
N ASP A 16 -1.72 -0.43 46.21
CA ASP A 16 -1.84 1.03 46.11
C ASP A 16 -2.39 1.52 44.77
N VAL A 17 -3.70 1.40 44.65
CA VAL A 17 -4.44 2.01 43.51
C VAL A 17 -4.94 3.38 43.96
N TYR A 18 -4.55 4.44 43.22
CA TYR A 18 -4.89 5.81 43.58
C TYR A 18 -5.75 6.46 42.49
N LYS A 19 -6.70 7.25 42.91
CA LYS A 19 -7.50 8.14 42.04
C LYS A 19 -6.92 9.56 42.16
N ARG A 20 -6.57 10.16 41.02
CA ARG A 20 -6.16 11.55 40.90
C ARG A 20 -7.07 12.30 39.94
N GLN A 21 -7.52 13.49 40.34
CA GLN A 21 -8.37 14.34 39.49
C GLN A 21 -7.62 15.62 39.15
N VAL A 22 -7.76 16.06 37.89
CA VAL A 22 -7.22 17.34 37.41
C VAL A 22 -8.36 18.05 36.70
N GLU A 23 -8.64 19.29 37.08
CA GLU A 23 -9.66 20.14 36.48
C GLU A 23 -9.03 21.45 36.05
N GLY A 24 -9.15 21.81 34.77
CA GLY A 24 -8.55 23.03 34.23
C GLY A 24 -7.04 23.16 34.38
N GLY A 25 -6.31 22.05 34.49
CA GLY A 25 -4.86 22.04 34.71
C GLY A 25 -4.45 22.02 36.17
N VAL A 26 -5.40 22.15 37.13
CA VAL A 26 -5.15 22.16 38.56
C VAL A 26 -5.54 20.80 39.15
N THR A 27 -4.62 20.23 39.97
CA THR A 27 -4.92 18.99 40.70
C THR A 27 -5.99 19.26 41.75
N GLN A 28 -7.01 18.42 41.82
CA GLN A 28 -8.10 18.50 42.78
C GLN A 28 -7.84 17.53 43.92
N GLY A 29 -7.46 18.05 45.06
CA GLY A 29 -7.15 17.30 46.28
C GLY A 29 -5.91 16.41 46.14
N GLU A 30 -5.63 15.64 47.20
CA GLU A 30 -4.59 14.64 47.22
C GLU A 30 -5.02 13.35 46.56
N PRO A 31 -4.07 12.55 46.03
CA PRO A 31 -4.39 11.23 45.46
C PRO A 31 -5.03 10.36 46.55
N ALA A 32 -6.27 9.91 46.29
CA ALA A 32 -7.03 9.06 47.23
C ALA A 32 -6.92 7.59 46.81
N PRO A 33 -6.69 6.68 47.78
CA PRO A 33 -6.70 5.24 47.50
C PRO A 33 -8.09 4.78 47.02
N ILE A 34 -8.10 3.87 46.06
CA ILE A 34 -9.34 3.31 45.49
C ILE A 34 -9.15 1.83 45.21
N GLY A 35 -10.18 1.01 45.43
CA GLY A 35 -10.19 -0.39 45.00
C GLY A 35 -10.43 -0.47 43.51
N ALA A 36 -9.44 -0.99 42.76
CA ALA A 36 -9.58 -1.25 41.33
C ALA A 36 -8.65 -2.40 40.91
N PRO A 37 -8.99 -3.12 39.84
CA PRO A 37 -8.08 -4.12 39.30
C PRO A 37 -6.80 -3.46 38.75
N ALA A 38 -5.75 -4.28 38.57
CA ALA A 38 -4.50 -3.82 37.99
C ALA A 38 -4.73 -3.21 36.59
N GLY A 39 -4.17 -2.02 36.36
CA GLY A 39 -4.33 -1.32 35.08
C GLY A 39 -4.35 0.20 35.24
N THR A 40 -4.67 0.91 34.18
CA THR A 40 -4.79 2.37 34.16
C THR A 40 -6.10 2.76 33.51
N VAL A 41 -6.92 3.57 34.18
CA VAL A 41 -8.12 4.17 33.61
C VAL A 41 -7.90 5.68 33.44
N VAL A 42 -8.07 6.18 32.26
CA VAL A 42 -8.01 7.62 31.96
C VAL A 42 -9.37 8.05 31.47
N ARG A 43 -9.99 9.01 32.17
CA ARG A 43 -11.27 9.60 31.79
C ARG A 43 -11.09 11.08 31.47
N VAL A 44 -11.47 11.48 30.28
CA VAL A 44 -11.39 12.85 29.80
C VAL A 44 -12.79 13.34 29.44
N GLU A 45 -13.20 14.46 30.03
CA GLU A 45 -14.51 15.08 29.79
C GLU A 45 -14.32 16.56 29.53
N ASP A 46 -15.20 17.16 28.73
CA ASP A 46 -15.25 18.58 28.42
C ASP A 46 -13.90 19.18 28.01
N LEU A 47 -13.22 18.53 27.06
CA LEU A 47 -11.90 18.94 26.59
C LEU A 47 -11.90 20.44 26.20
N PHE A 48 -10.92 21.20 26.73
CA PHE A 48 -10.76 22.63 26.54
C PHE A 48 -11.89 23.54 27.04
N TYR A 49 -12.69 23.08 28.02
CA TYR A 49 -13.75 23.92 28.60
C TYR A 49 -13.21 25.25 29.15
N ASN A 50 -11.97 25.25 29.69
CA ASN A 50 -11.29 26.42 30.28
C ASN A 50 -10.33 27.12 29.31
N VAL A 51 -10.23 26.68 28.04
CA VAL A 51 -9.37 27.26 27.01
C VAL A 51 -10.19 27.53 25.72
N PRO A 52 -11.03 28.57 25.72
CA PRO A 52 -11.96 28.86 24.62
C PRO A 52 -11.29 28.98 23.25
N ALA A 53 -10.04 29.50 23.20
CA ALA A 53 -9.28 29.60 21.98
C ALA A 53 -9.01 28.21 21.35
N ARG A 54 -8.60 27.22 22.16
CA ARG A 54 -8.38 25.86 21.70
C ARG A 54 -9.67 25.14 21.35
N ARG A 55 -10.75 25.41 22.08
CA ARG A 55 -12.06 24.83 21.82
C ARG A 55 -12.58 25.18 20.42
N LYS A 56 -12.26 26.37 19.90
CA LYS A 56 -12.62 26.79 18.53
C LYS A 56 -11.92 26.00 17.44
N PHE A 57 -10.80 25.35 17.75
CA PHE A 57 -10.07 24.50 16.80
C PHE A 57 -10.52 23.04 16.81
N LEU A 58 -11.38 22.63 17.74
CA LEU A 58 -11.99 21.29 17.70
C LEU A 58 -12.83 21.16 16.43
N LYS A 59 -12.67 20.04 15.78
CA LYS A 59 -13.46 19.67 14.62
C LYS A 59 -14.84 19.17 15.05
N THR A 60 -15.59 18.61 14.11
CA THR A 60 -16.86 17.97 14.45
C THR A 60 -16.61 16.79 15.39
N GLU A 61 -17.56 16.52 16.26
CA GLU A 61 -17.49 15.43 17.25
C GLU A 61 -17.11 14.08 16.63
N ASN A 62 -17.71 13.74 15.50
CA ASN A 62 -17.38 12.53 14.76
C ASN A 62 -15.93 12.51 14.26
N THR A 63 -15.37 13.67 13.92
CA THR A 63 -13.97 13.77 13.48
C THR A 63 -13.02 13.58 14.66
N GLU A 64 -13.32 14.20 15.80
CA GLU A 64 -12.51 14.06 17.02
C GLU A 64 -12.56 12.63 17.54
N ARG A 65 -13.73 12.00 17.53
CA ARG A 65 -13.88 10.57 17.89
C ARG A 65 -12.98 9.67 17.03
N ARG A 66 -13.03 9.84 15.72
CA ARG A 66 -12.16 9.06 14.80
C ARG A 66 -10.68 9.27 15.08
N GLN A 67 -10.27 10.49 15.42
CA GLN A 67 -8.86 10.74 15.76
C GLN A 67 -8.45 10.05 17.06
N ILE A 68 -9.35 10.00 18.04
CA ILE A 68 -9.12 9.26 19.29
C ILE A 68 -9.06 7.75 19.00
N ASP A 69 -9.99 7.25 18.22
CA ASP A 69 -10.00 5.84 17.80
C ASP A 69 -8.69 5.46 17.09
N ASP A 70 -8.28 6.24 16.09
CA ASP A 70 -7.03 6.04 15.37
C ASP A 70 -5.81 6.08 16.30
N PHE A 71 -5.82 6.96 17.29
CA PHE A 71 -4.72 7.10 18.23
C PHE A 71 -4.60 5.88 19.15
N VAL A 72 -5.68 5.50 19.82
CA VAL A 72 -5.70 4.34 20.73
C VAL A 72 -5.38 3.05 20.01
N THR A 73 -5.92 2.89 18.82
CA THR A 73 -5.66 1.82 17.90
C THR A 73 -4.18 1.62 17.59
N ARG A 74 -3.48 2.72 17.25
CA ARG A 74 -2.02 2.67 16.99
C ARG A 74 -1.26 2.18 18.22
N TYR A 75 -1.64 2.65 19.41
CA TYR A 75 -1.03 2.17 20.64
C TYR A 75 -1.34 0.71 20.96
N ALA A 76 -2.55 0.25 20.65
CA ALA A 76 -2.91 -1.16 20.78
C ALA A 76 -2.06 -2.05 19.85
N LEU A 77 -1.76 -1.58 18.63
CA LEU A 77 -0.85 -2.27 17.70
C LEU A 77 0.60 -2.27 18.20
N ALA A 78 1.06 -1.14 18.76
CA ALA A 78 2.42 -1.03 19.29
C ALA A 78 2.65 -1.93 20.52
N TYR A 79 1.61 -2.08 21.36
CA TYR A 79 1.69 -2.79 22.64
C TYR A 79 0.62 -3.90 22.72
N PRO A 80 0.69 -4.96 21.92
CA PRO A 80 -0.35 -5.97 21.81
C PRO A 80 -0.54 -6.79 23.10
N ALA A 81 0.47 -6.86 23.96
CA ALA A 81 0.39 -7.49 25.27
C ALA A 81 -0.41 -6.67 26.31
N VAL A 82 -0.76 -5.43 25.98
CA VAL A 82 -1.60 -4.57 26.83
C VAL A 82 -3.04 -4.66 26.36
N ARG A 83 -3.96 -4.95 27.27
CA ARG A 83 -5.38 -4.88 26.99
C ARG A 83 -5.83 -3.44 26.97
N PHE A 84 -6.28 -2.96 25.81
CA PHE A 84 -6.89 -1.64 25.65
C PHE A 84 -8.41 -1.75 25.59
N GLN A 85 -9.07 -0.82 26.25
CA GLN A 85 -10.51 -0.61 26.11
C GLN A 85 -10.76 0.89 25.93
N LEU A 86 -11.40 1.26 24.84
CA LEU A 86 -11.82 2.63 24.58
C LEU A 86 -13.35 2.70 24.67
N VAL A 87 -13.81 3.54 25.58
CA VAL A 87 -15.25 3.81 25.76
C VAL A 87 -15.53 5.26 25.39
N GLN A 88 -16.48 5.49 24.51
CA GLN A 88 -16.92 6.81 24.07
C GLN A 88 -18.44 6.90 24.32
N GLU A 89 -18.86 7.88 25.12
CA GLU A 89 -20.29 8.08 25.47
C GLU A 89 -21.01 6.81 25.94
N GLY A 90 -20.32 6.03 26.76
CA GLY A 90 -20.86 4.81 27.33
C GLY A 90 -20.87 3.59 26.39
N ARG A 91 -20.36 3.73 25.15
CA ARG A 91 -20.23 2.61 24.20
C ARG A 91 -18.77 2.22 24.04
N THR A 92 -18.50 0.92 24.01
CA THR A 92 -17.16 0.41 23.72
C THR A 92 -16.87 0.59 22.23
N ALA A 93 -15.92 1.46 21.92
CA ALA A 93 -15.44 1.72 20.54
C ALA A 93 -14.33 0.75 20.13
N LEU A 94 -13.42 0.41 21.08
CA LEU A 94 -12.34 -0.54 20.87
C LEU A 94 -12.14 -1.39 22.11
N GLN A 95 -11.88 -2.67 21.91
CA GLN A 95 -11.44 -3.57 22.98
C GLN A 95 -10.46 -4.59 22.40
N THR A 96 -9.28 -4.73 23.03
CA THR A 96 -8.30 -5.75 22.71
C THR A 96 -8.16 -6.74 23.87
N THR A 97 -7.66 -7.92 23.58
CA THR A 97 -7.49 -8.98 24.60
C THR A 97 -6.23 -8.80 25.44
N GLY A 98 -5.17 -8.20 24.85
CA GLY A 98 -3.85 -8.16 25.49
C GLY A 98 -3.08 -9.48 25.36
N SER A 99 -3.39 -10.29 24.36
CA SER A 99 -2.79 -11.60 24.11
C SER A 99 -1.32 -11.53 23.67
N GLY A 100 -0.86 -10.38 23.20
CA GLY A 100 0.44 -10.23 22.55
C GLY A 100 0.39 -10.44 21.04
N ASP A 101 -0.72 -10.94 20.51
CA ASP A 101 -0.89 -11.16 19.06
C ASP A 101 -1.33 -9.87 18.34
N ARG A 102 -0.44 -9.32 17.52
CA ARG A 102 -0.73 -8.14 16.70
C ARG A 102 -1.77 -8.41 15.62
N ARG A 103 -1.88 -9.65 15.13
CA ARG A 103 -2.89 -10.03 14.12
C ARG A 103 -4.30 -9.97 14.69
N GLU A 104 -4.46 -10.33 15.96
CA GLU A 104 -5.73 -10.18 16.68
C GLU A 104 -6.13 -8.72 16.84
N VAL A 105 -5.15 -7.86 17.16
CA VAL A 105 -5.38 -6.41 17.19
C VAL A 105 -5.78 -5.88 15.82
N LEU A 106 -5.10 -6.31 14.72
CA LEU A 106 -5.47 -5.95 13.35
C LEU A 106 -6.90 -6.40 13.01
N ALA A 107 -7.33 -7.57 13.49
CA ALA A 107 -8.71 -8.04 13.30
C ALA A 107 -9.74 -7.14 13.97
N SER A 108 -9.40 -6.58 15.14
CA SER A 108 -10.25 -5.60 15.83
C SER A 108 -10.35 -4.26 15.09
N LEU A 109 -9.34 -3.93 14.25
CA LEU A 109 -9.26 -2.66 13.52
C LEU A 109 -9.88 -2.69 12.14
N PHE A 110 -9.52 -3.71 11.36
CA PHE A 110 -9.86 -3.79 9.94
C PHE A 110 -10.96 -4.80 9.67
N ASN A 111 -11.26 -5.67 10.53
CA ASN A 111 -12.02 -6.91 10.59
C ASN A 111 -11.14 -8.16 10.42
N ALA A 112 -11.71 -9.31 10.78
CA ALA A 112 -11.00 -10.59 10.79
C ALA A 112 -10.57 -11.05 9.37
N ASP A 113 -11.36 -10.73 8.35
CA ASP A 113 -11.07 -11.15 6.98
C ASP A 113 -9.88 -10.39 6.39
N ILE A 114 -9.81 -9.09 6.65
CA ILE A 114 -8.66 -8.28 6.26
C ILE A 114 -7.41 -8.72 7.03
N ALA A 115 -7.50 -8.91 8.34
CA ALA A 115 -6.37 -9.32 9.16
C ALA A 115 -5.78 -10.67 8.74
N ARG A 116 -6.64 -11.62 8.33
CA ARG A 116 -6.20 -12.93 7.79
C ARG A 116 -5.47 -12.82 6.46
N GLN A 117 -5.87 -11.87 5.60
CA GLN A 117 -5.22 -11.64 4.31
C GLN A 117 -3.90 -10.90 4.43
N MET A 118 -3.64 -10.21 5.53
CA MET A 118 -2.39 -9.46 5.71
C MET A 118 -1.19 -10.41 5.72
N LEU A 119 -0.18 -10.08 4.93
CA LEU A 119 1.06 -10.81 4.80
C LEU A 119 2.02 -10.37 5.91
N GLU A 120 2.72 -11.32 6.51
CA GLU A 120 3.74 -11.03 7.49
C GLU A 120 5.02 -10.55 6.83
N VAL A 121 5.60 -9.52 7.40
CA VAL A 121 6.94 -9.03 7.10
C VAL A 121 7.82 -9.39 8.29
N ASN A 122 8.93 -10.04 8.03
CA ASN A 122 9.99 -10.27 9.01
C ASN A 122 11.33 -10.18 8.30
N ALA A 123 12.18 -9.24 8.72
CA ALA A 123 13.48 -9.01 8.13
C ALA A 123 14.44 -8.53 9.21
N GLU A 124 15.48 -9.31 9.40
CA GLU A 124 16.59 -8.99 10.29
C GLU A 124 17.75 -8.44 9.46
N TYR A 125 18.37 -7.39 9.97
CA TYR A 125 19.58 -6.75 9.45
C TYR A 125 20.59 -6.66 10.61
N ASP A 126 21.81 -6.34 10.31
CA ASP A 126 22.90 -6.33 11.31
C ASP A 126 22.59 -5.43 12.52
N ASP A 127 21.99 -4.27 12.28
CA ASP A 127 21.76 -3.23 13.28
C ASP A 127 20.29 -2.87 13.51
N TYR A 128 19.37 -3.47 12.78
CA TYR A 128 17.95 -3.17 12.93
C TYR A 128 17.07 -4.33 12.43
N SER A 129 15.84 -4.36 12.88
CA SER A 129 14.85 -5.30 12.41
C SER A 129 13.60 -4.59 11.88
N ILE A 130 12.95 -5.22 10.90
CA ILE A 130 11.68 -4.75 10.33
C ILE A 130 10.69 -5.90 10.37
N PHE A 131 9.60 -5.71 11.08
CA PHE A 131 8.55 -6.70 11.16
C PHE A 131 7.16 -6.07 11.11
N GLY A 132 6.13 -6.87 10.92
CA GLY A 132 4.75 -6.41 10.90
C GLY A 132 3.92 -7.04 9.81
N PHE A 133 3.00 -6.25 9.25
CA PHE A 133 1.99 -6.74 8.33
C PHE A 133 1.78 -5.77 7.18
N ILE A 134 1.61 -6.33 5.99
CA ILE A 134 1.26 -5.59 4.76
C ILE A 134 0.11 -6.26 4.05
N SER A 135 -0.69 -5.52 3.31
CA SER A 135 -1.77 -6.11 2.51
C SER A 135 -1.24 -6.78 1.24
N PRO A 136 -1.90 -7.85 0.76
CA PRO A 136 -1.65 -8.35 -0.59
C PRO A 136 -2.04 -7.30 -1.65
N ILE A 137 -1.61 -7.52 -2.89
CA ILE A 137 -1.86 -6.63 -4.03
C ILE A 137 -3.36 -6.41 -4.28
N SER A 138 -4.19 -7.42 -4.01
CA SER A 138 -5.64 -7.38 -4.16
C SER A 138 -6.34 -6.45 -3.17
N LEU A 139 -5.70 -6.15 -2.03
CA LEU A 139 -6.28 -5.38 -0.94
C LEU A 139 -5.62 -3.99 -0.85
N THR A 140 -6.25 -3.00 -1.45
CA THR A 140 -5.72 -1.63 -1.53
C THR A 140 -6.74 -0.57 -1.10
N ARG A 141 -6.26 0.66 -0.88
CA ARG A 141 -7.06 1.84 -0.53
C ARG A 141 -6.76 3.00 -1.49
N ALA A 142 -7.69 3.96 -1.58
CA ALA A 142 -7.52 5.16 -2.39
C ALA A 142 -6.63 6.24 -1.75
N ASN A 143 -6.15 6.01 -0.53
CA ASN A 143 -5.30 6.97 0.20
C ASN A 143 -4.28 6.26 1.10
N ARG A 144 -3.28 7.02 1.57
CA ARG A 144 -2.16 6.52 2.40
C ARG A 144 -2.51 6.34 3.88
N ARG A 145 -3.76 6.60 4.31
CA ARG A 145 -4.15 6.56 5.73
C ARG A 145 -4.05 5.16 6.35
N GLY A 146 -4.07 4.12 5.50
CA GLY A 146 -3.90 2.74 5.93
C GLY A 146 -2.45 2.32 6.20
N ILE A 147 -1.46 3.21 5.99
CA ILE A 147 -0.06 2.96 6.27
C ILE A 147 0.26 3.48 7.68
N THR A 148 0.62 2.58 8.57
CA THR A 148 1.02 2.89 9.94
C THR A 148 2.44 2.38 10.17
N LEU A 149 3.32 3.26 10.62
CA LEU A 149 4.74 2.97 10.83
C LEU A 149 5.11 3.24 12.29
N PHE A 150 5.92 2.35 12.83
CA PHE A 150 6.43 2.47 14.20
C PHE A 150 7.96 2.37 14.21
N ILE A 151 8.59 3.19 15.05
CA ILE A 151 10.01 3.13 15.34
C ILE A 151 10.18 3.00 16.84
N ASN A 152 10.83 1.90 17.29
CA ASN A 152 11.01 1.59 18.69
C ASN A 152 9.70 1.72 19.50
N GLY A 153 8.59 1.19 18.96
CA GLY A 153 7.26 1.25 19.58
C GLY A 153 6.55 2.61 19.48
N ARG A 154 7.18 3.63 18.86
CA ARG A 154 6.59 4.94 18.65
C ARG A 154 5.99 5.05 17.25
N TRP A 155 4.75 5.47 17.17
CA TRP A 155 4.13 5.82 15.91
C TRP A 155 4.78 7.04 15.24
N VAL A 156 5.07 6.94 13.94
CA VAL A 156 5.71 7.99 13.16
C VAL A 156 4.97 8.22 11.83
N GLN A 157 5.06 9.46 11.35
CA GLN A 157 4.58 9.88 10.03
C GLN A 157 5.77 10.33 9.19
N ASP A 158 6.52 9.39 8.65
CA ASP A 158 7.66 9.68 7.78
C ASP A 158 7.27 9.41 6.32
N VAL A 159 7.39 10.46 5.50
CA VAL A 159 7.03 10.41 4.07
C VAL A 159 7.98 9.48 3.31
N ALA A 160 9.28 9.47 3.66
CA ALA A 160 10.25 8.63 2.97
C ALA A 160 10.03 7.15 3.28
N LEU A 161 9.77 6.78 4.53
CA LEU A 161 9.45 5.40 4.89
C LEU A 161 8.15 4.93 4.24
N SER A 162 7.13 5.79 4.22
CA SER A 162 5.88 5.50 3.51
C SER A 162 6.12 5.31 2.01
N THR A 163 7.02 6.09 1.43
CA THR A 163 7.41 5.96 0.01
C THR A 163 8.22 4.68 -0.21
N ALA A 164 9.16 4.34 0.67
CA ALA A 164 9.92 3.08 0.62
C ALA A 164 8.99 1.86 0.63
N LEU A 165 7.99 1.87 1.52
CA LEU A 165 6.97 0.83 1.60
C LEU A 165 6.20 0.70 0.28
N ILE A 166 5.71 1.81 -0.27
CA ILE A 166 4.98 1.83 -1.55
C ILE A 166 5.87 1.35 -2.70
N GLN A 167 7.13 1.78 -2.73
CA GLN A 167 8.11 1.32 -3.72
C GLN A 167 8.43 -0.17 -3.59
N GLY A 168 8.29 -0.77 -2.40
CA GLY A 168 8.40 -2.21 -2.22
C GLY A 168 7.37 -3.00 -3.02
N TYR A 169 6.19 -2.42 -3.25
CA TYR A 169 5.18 -2.99 -4.15
C TYR A 169 5.50 -2.81 -5.63
N HIS A 170 6.32 -1.87 -6.01
CA HIS A 170 6.78 -1.52 -7.37
C HIS A 170 5.87 -2.10 -8.48
N SER A 171 5.34 -1.29 -9.37
CA SER A 171 4.48 -1.69 -10.51
C SER A 171 3.32 -2.69 -10.22
N MET A 172 3.23 -3.26 -9.02
CA MET A 172 2.18 -4.21 -8.65
C MET A 172 0.88 -3.52 -8.22
N LEU A 173 0.94 -2.23 -7.86
CA LEU A 173 -0.23 -1.45 -7.48
C LEU A 173 -0.65 -0.55 -8.63
N MET A 174 -1.95 -0.44 -8.84
CA MET A 174 -2.51 0.54 -9.77
C MET A 174 -2.22 1.96 -9.29
N VAL A 175 -2.10 2.89 -10.21
CA VAL A 175 -1.92 4.33 -9.92
C VAL A 175 -3.02 4.84 -8.99
N GLY A 176 -2.65 5.59 -7.96
CA GLY A 176 -3.59 6.11 -6.97
C GLY A 176 -4.09 5.08 -5.95
N ARG A 177 -3.56 3.86 -5.95
CA ARG A 177 -3.87 2.83 -4.94
C ARG A 177 -2.72 2.66 -3.97
N TYR A 178 -3.05 2.43 -2.72
CA TYR A 178 -2.10 2.33 -1.61
C TYR A 178 -2.38 1.08 -0.78
N PRO A 179 -1.36 0.43 -0.23
CA PRO A 179 -1.54 -0.74 0.61
C PRO A 179 -2.04 -0.36 2.00
N LEU A 180 -2.59 -1.35 2.71
CA LEU A 180 -2.67 -1.34 4.16
C LEU A 180 -1.36 -1.88 4.73
N ALA A 181 -0.83 -1.23 5.76
CA ALA A 181 0.39 -1.68 6.40
C ALA A 181 0.47 -1.26 7.86
N ALA A 182 1.03 -2.13 8.69
CA ALA A 182 1.46 -1.84 10.04
C ALA A 182 2.89 -2.39 10.19
N LEU A 183 3.91 -1.55 9.97
CA LEU A 183 5.31 -1.94 10.06
C LEU A 183 5.98 -1.37 11.30
N PHE A 184 6.80 -2.19 11.91
CA PHE A 184 7.59 -1.87 13.07
C PHE A 184 9.07 -1.96 12.68
N ILE A 185 9.82 -0.93 13.05
CA ILE A 185 11.26 -0.84 12.83
C ILE A 185 11.87 -0.70 14.21
N GLU A 186 12.70 -1.65 14.60
CA GLU A 186 13.47 -1.62 15.84
C GLU A 186 14.94 -1.43 15.51
N LEU A 187 15.53 -0.41 16.10
CA LEU A 187 16.93 -0.05 15.88
C LEU A 187 17.53 0.57 17.15
N PRO A 188 18.86 0.56 17.31
CA PRO A 188 19.53 1.19 18.45
C PRO A 188 19.14 2.67 18.58
N PRO A 189 18.91 3.15 19.81
CA PRO A 189 18.47 4.53 20.06
C PRO A 189 19.43 5.61 19.54
N ASP A 190 20.70 5.32 19.42
CA ASP A 190 21.75 6.20 18.90
C ASP A 190 21.68 6.37 17.38
N LYS A 191 20.96 5.48 16.68
CA LYS A 191 20.76 5.56 15.22
C LYS A 191 19.52 6.36 14.81
N VAL A 192 18.70 6.80 15.77
CA VAL A 192 17.47 7.55 15.48
C VAL A 192 17.28 8.70 16.46
N ASP A 193 17.11 9.90 15.90
CA ASP A 193 16.65 11.07 16.67
C ASP A 193 15.13 11.23 16.46
N VAL A 194 14.38 11.08 17.56
CA VAL A 194 12.91 11.22 17.59
C VAL A 194 12.47 12.61 18.08
N ASN A 195 13.39 13.48 18.44
CA ASN A 195 13.08 14.81 18.97
C ASN A 195 13.20 15.92 17.92
N VAL A 196 12.81 15.64 16.70
CA VAL A 196 12.95 16.56 15.56
C VAL A 196 11.77 17.51 15.43
N HIS A 197 10.57 17.08 15.80
CA HIS A 197 9.33 17.87 15.65
C HIS A 197 8.56 17.97 16.98
N PRO A 198 7.86 19.08 17.26
CA PRO A 198 7.06 19.23 18.48
C PRO A 198 6.04 18.12 18.73
N THR A 199 5.40 17.62 17.68
CA THR A 199 4.48 16.48 17.76
C THR A 199 5.19 15.13 17.81
N LYS A 200 6.51 15.12 17.62
CA LYS A 200 7.37 13.91 17.63
C LYS A 200 6.90 12.83 16.64
N THR A 201 6.28 13.24 15.55
CA THR A 201 5.81 12.33 14.48
C THR A 201 6.86 12.14 13.39
N GLU A 202 7.85 13.02 13.30
CA GLU A 202 8.98 12.93 12.39
C GLU A 202 10.22 12.44 13.12
N VAL A 203 11.08 11.74 12.41
CA VAL A 203 12.31 11.15 12.93
C VAL A 203 13.47 11.41 11.95
N ARG A 204 14.67 11.46 12.50
CA ARG A 204 15.91 11.49 11.72
C ARG A 204 16.72 10.25 11.99
N PHE A 205 17.14 9.58 10.93
CA PHE A 205 18.01 8.42 11.00
C PHE A 205 19.46 8.85 10.75
N SER A 206 20.40 8.17 11.36
CA SER A 206 21.83 8.33 11.05
C SER A 206 22.13 7.92 9.61
N ASP A 207 21.57 6.79 9.15
CA ASP A 207 21.55 6.39 7.75
C ASP A 207 20.12 6.18 7.25
N ARG A 208 19.58 7.24 6.66
CA ARG A 208 18.23 7.22 6.08
C ARG A 208 18.13 6.32 4.83
N SER A 209 19.22 6.24 4.06
CA SER A 209 19.24 5.46 2.81
C SER A 209 19.19 3.96 3.09
N GLU A 210 19.90 3.53 4.11
CA GLU A 210 19.92 2.13 4.56
C GLU A 210 18.51 1.68 5.01
N ILE A 211 17.89 2.43 5.92
CA ILE A 211 16.55 2.11 6.42
C ILE A 211 15.52 2.14 5.30
N PHE A 212 15.62 3.10 4.37
CA PHE A 212 14.75 3.16 3.19
C PHE A 212 14.84 1.88 2.35
N LYS A 213 16.06 1.46 1.99
CA LYS A 213 16.30 0.22 1.22
C LYS A 213 15.85 -1.02 2.00
N GLY A 214 16.06 -1.03 3.31
CA GLY A 214 15.61 -2.10 4.20
C GLY A 214 14.10 -2.28 4.17
N VAL A 215 13.34 -1.20 4.33
CA VAL A 215 11.86 -1.24 4.27
C VAL A 215 11.40 -1.70 2.89
N GLN A 216 11.94 -1.13 1.82
CA GLN A 216 11.61 -1.51 0.46
C GLN A 216 11.87 -3.00 0.20
N GLY A 217 13.04 -3.49 0.61
CA GLY A 217 13.45 -4.89 0.45
C GLY A 217 12.62 -5.86 1.27
N ALA A 218 12.32 -5.51 2.53
CA ALA A 218 11.49 -6.34 3.41
C ALA A 218 10.07 -6.53 2.85
N VAL A 219 9.45 -5.43 2.44
CA VAL A 219 8.12 -5.44 1.81
C VAL A 219 8.12 -6.28 0.54
N ARG A 220 9.09 -6.08 -0.35
CA ARG A 220 9.21 -6.81 -1.60
C ARG A 220 9.39 -8.31 -1.36
N ARG A 221 10.25 -8.71 -0.42
CA ARG A 221 10.43 -10.13 -0.05
C ARG A 221 9.14 -10.77 0.44
N ALA A 222 8.41 -10.09 1.33
CA ALA A 222 7.13 -10.59 1.84
C ALA A 222 6.09 -10.78 0.72
N LEU A 223 5.99 -9.84 -0.21
CA LEU A 223 5.10 -9.95 -1.38
C LEU A 223 5.49 -11.13 -2.28
N LEU A 224 6.77 -11.29 -2.58
CA LEU A 224 7.26 -12.38 -3.43
C LEU A 224 7.06 -13.75 -2.78
N ALA A 225 7.25 -13.87 -1.47
CA ALA A 225 7.04 -15.10 -0.73
C ALA A 225 5.57 -15.57 -0.75
N HIS A 226 4.63 -14.65 -0.84
CA HIS A 226 3.20 -14.94 -0.84
C HIS A 226 2.54 -14.77 -2.20
N SER A 227 3.26 -14.28 -3.21
CA SER A 227 2.80 -14.33 -4.59
C SER A 227 2.97 -15.78 -5.05
N PRO A 228 1.88 -16.48 -5.42
CA PRO A 228 2.05 -17.77 -6.07
C PRO A 228 2.76 -17.49 -7.39
N VAL A 229 4.07 -17.62 -7.42
CA VAL A 229 4.75 -17.90 -8.68
C VAL A 229 4.07 -19.16 -9.17
N PRO A 230 3.34 -19.14 -10.30
CA PRO A 230 2.90 -20.39 -10.88
C PRO A 230 4.19 -21.21 -10.99
N ALA A 231 4.32 -22.25 -10.17
CA ALA A 231 5.35 -23.23 -10.42
C ALA A 231 5.05 -23.71 -11.83
N MET A 232 5.81 -23.25 -12.81
CA MET A 232 5.88 -23.90 -14.10
C MET A 232 6.54 -25.26 -13.84
N GLY A 233 5.78 -26.11 -13.15
CA GLY A 233 6.05 -27.53 -12.96
C GLY A 233 5.67 -28.28 -14.23
N GLY A 234 6.09 -27.75 -15.34
CA GLY A 234 6.30 -28.44 -16.56
C GLY A 234 7.80 -28.36 -16.84
N GLN A 235 8.49 -29.44 -16.63
CA GLN A 235 9.77 -29.62 -17.31
C GLN A 235 9.46 -29.32 -18.79
N LEU A 236 9.87 -28.17 -19.27
CA LEU A 236 10.08 -27.94 -20.69
C LEU A 236 11.20 -28.91 -21.07
N ARG A 237 10.87 -30.21 -21.19
CA ARG A 237 11.65 -31.12 -21.99
C ARG A 237 11.53 -30.59 -23.41
N TRP A 238 12.46 -29.75 -23.75
CA TRP A 238 12.72 -29.45 -25.15
C TRP A 238 13.26 -30.75 -25.75
N THR A 239 12.34 -31.58 -26.27
CA THR A 239 12.71 -32.67 -27.17
C THR A 239 12.96 -31.97 -28.51
N PRO A 240 14.25 -31.93 -28.95
CA PRO A 240 14.50 -31.51 -30.32
C PRO A 240 13.79 -32.51 -31.21
N THR A 241 12.75 -32.07 -31.91
CA THR A 241 12.16 -32.88 -32.98
C THR A 241 13.26 -33.11 -33.99
N PRO A 242 13.66 -34.37 -34.26
CA PRO A 242 14.65 -34.61 -35.29
C PRO A 242 14.04 -34.14 -36.62
N SER A 243 14.64 -33.13 -37.19
CA SER A 243 14.35 -32.71 -38.54
C SER A 243 14.63 -33.87 -39.46
N GLN A 244 13.62 -34.61 -39.84
CA GLN A 244 13.74 -35.53 -40.95
C GLN A 244 13.95 -34.70 -42.19
N THR A 245 15.21 -34.58 -42.58
CA THR A 245 15.61 -34.06 -43.87
C THR A 245 15.24 -35.12 -44.93
N THR A 246 13.96 -35.15 -45.29
CA THR A 246 13.57 -35.86 -46.53
C THR A 246 13.88 -34.94 -47.68
N ARG A 247 15.02 -35.13 -48.25
CA ARG A 247 15.47 -34.54 -49.49
C ARG A 247 14.58 -35.10 -50.61
N GLN A 248 13.40 -34.56 -50.82
CA GLN A 248 12.66 -34.79 -52.07
C GLN A 248 13.07 -33.67 -53.05
N GLN A 249 13.86 -34.09 -54.02
CA GLN A 249 14.03 -33.41 -55.27
C GLN A 249 12.70 -33.45 -55.99
N GLY A 250 11.91 -32.42 -55.87
CA GLY A 250 10.71 -32.18 -56.68
C GLY A 250 10.89 -30.81 -57.35
N GLY A 251 11.17 -30.85 -58.67
CA GLY A 251 11.28 -29.66 -59.50
C GLY A 251 9.99 -28.88 -59.45
N TRP A 252 10.13 -27.59 -59.29
CA TRP A 252 9.03 -26.63 -59.37
C TRP A 252 8.56 -26.59 -60.83
N GLN A 253 7.32 -27.03 -61.15
CA GLN A 253 6.64 -26.84 -62.40
C GLN A 253 5.63 -25.69 -62.20
N PRO A 254 5.62 -24.65 -63.06
CA PRO A 254 4.60 -23.61 -63.02
C PRO A 254 3.23 -24.21 -63.40
N PRO A 255 2.13 -23.80 -62.73
CA PRO A 255 0.82 -24.24 -63.11
C PRO A 255 0.42 -23.67 -64.48
N GLU A 256 -0.07 -24.55 -65.38
CA GLU A 256 -0.63 -24.21 -66.66
C GLU A 256 -1.83 -23.26 -66.50
N GLN A 257 -1.82 -22.20 -67.29
CA GLN A 257 -2.91 -21.23 -67.39
C GLN A 257 -4.06 -21.86 -68.15
N THR A 258 -5.18 -22.14 -67.46
CA THR A 258 -6.45 -22.36 -68.11
C THR A 258 -7.13 -21.02 -68.40
N PRO A 259 -7.66 -20.78 -69.63
CA PRO A 259 -8.30 -19.52 -69.97
C PRO A 259 -9.72 -19.48 -69.37
N HIS A 260 -9.96 -18.57 -68.49
CA HIS A 260 -11.30 -18.21 -68.06
C HIS A 260 -11.83 -17.02 -68.86
N THR A 261 -12.91 -17.24 -69.50
CA THR A 261 -13.76 -16.30 -70.27
C THR A 261 -14.24 -15.20 -69.27
N PRO A 262 -14.34 -13.95 -69.72
CA PRO A 262 -14.82 -12.86 -68.88
C PRO A 262 -16.35 -12.87 -68.82
N SER A 263 -16.91 -12.83 -67.66
CA SER A 263 -18.31 -12.50 -67.42
C SER A 263 -18.42 -11.40 -66.37
N ASP A 264 -19.04 -10.34 -66.84
CA ASP A 264 -19.82 -9.31 -66.18
C ASP A 264 -19.25 -8.50 -65.01
N THR A 265 -18.86 -7.31 -65.38
CA THR A 265 -19.09 -5.96 -64.88
C THR A 265 -19.76 -5.83 -63.51
N ALA A 266 -18.94 -5.59 -62.49
CA ALA A 266 -19.32 -4.77 -61.36
C ALA A 266 -18.44 -3.51 -61.35
N PRO A 267 -18.97 -2.31 -61.04
CA PRO A 267 -18.22 -1.07 -61.13
C PRO A 267 -17.14 -1.00 -60.03
N LEU A 268 -15.92 -0.79 -60.45
CA LEU A 268 -14.82 -0.43 -59.60
C LEU A 268 -15.08 0.93 -58.96
N MET A 269 -15.33 0.97 -57.66
CA MET A 269 -15.22 2.20 -56.87
C MET A 269 -13.76 2.67 -56.94
N PRO A 270 -13.51 3.97 -57.14
CA PRO A 270 -12.15 4.48 -57.09
C PRO A 270 -11.60 4.33 -55.68
N PRO A 271 -10.29 4.12 -55.51
CA PRO A 271 -9.66 4.02 -54.18
C PRO A 271 -9.84 5.35 -53.45
N ASP A 272 -10.40 5.26 -52.27
CA ASP A 272 -10.55 6.36 -51.34
C ASP A 272 -9.16 6.89 -51.01
N LYS A 273 -8.86 8.14 -51.38
CA LYS A 273 -7.56 8.78 -51.23
C LYS A 273 -7.30 9.30 -49.83
N ASP A 274 -8.20 9.04 -48.90
CA ASP A 274 -8.13 9.57 -47.53
C ASP A 274 -7.86 8.51 -46.42
N GLN A 275 -7.31 7.34 -46.78
CA GLN A 275 -6.72 6.52 -45.72
C GLN A 275 -5.35 7.10 -45.35
N PRO A 276 -5.19 7.62 -44.14
CA PRO A 276 -3.87 8.03 -43.68
C PRO A 276 -2.95 6.80 -43.70
N ALA A 277 -1.85 6.92 -44.43
CA ALA A 277 -0.81 5.91 -44.46
C ALA A 277 -0.39 5.63 -43.01
N LEU A 278 -0.57 4.40 -42.54
CA LEU A 278 -0.03 3.97 -41.27
C LEU A 278 1.47 4.29 -41.28
N PRO A 279 1.99 4.98 -40.25
CA PRO A 279 3.41 5.21 -40.17
C PRO A 279 4.11 3.86 -40.19
N THR A 280 5.01 3.64 -41.12
CA THR A 280 5.91 2.48 -41.16
C THR A 280 6.83 2.58 -39.96
N SER A 281 6.31 2.23 -38.78
CA SER A 281 7.09 2.10 -37.58
C SER A 281 7.95 0.84 -37.73
N ASN A 282 9.23 0.94 -37.46
CA ASN A 282 10.18 -0.19 -37.33
C ASN A 282 9.84 -1.09 -36.11
N VAL A 283 8.57 -1.14 -35.71
CA VAL A 283 8.14 -2.01 -34.63
C VAL A 283 7.93 -3.41 -35.21
N PRO A 284 8.65 -4.41 -34.70
CA PRO A 284 8.49 -5.77 -35.17
C PRO A 284 7.05 -6.26 -34.91
N LEU A 285 6.53 -7.07 -35.78
CA LEU A 285 5.23 -7.70 -35.58
C LEU A 285 5.34 -8.64 -34.38
N LEU A 286 4.63 -8.29 -33.31
CA LEU A 286 4.65 -9.04 -32.06
C LEU A 286 3.39 -9.89 -31.90
N ARG A 287 3.55 -11.18 -31.62
CA ARG A 287 2.47 -12.10 -31.26
C ARG A 287 2.36 -12.21 -29.75
N LEU A 288 1.24 -11.78 -29.19
CA LEU A 288 0.99 -11.92 -27.75
C LEU A 288 0.90 -13.40 -27.38
N ILE A 289 1.75 -13.85 -26.45
CA ILE A 289 1.76 -15.22 -25.89
C ILE A 289 0.92 -15.27 -24.62
N GLY A 290 1.05 -14.25 -23.75
CA GLY A 290 0.35 -14.21 -22.48
C GLY A 290 0.74 -13.04 -21.61
N GLN A 291 0.30 -13.08 -20.36
CA GLN A 291 0.55 -12.06 -19.35
C GLN A 291 1.23 -12.70 -18.15
N VAL A 292 2.27 -12.07 -17.64
CA VAL A 292 2.96 -12.46 -16.41
C VAL A 292 2.63 -11.45 -15.31
N GLY A 293 1.90 -11.94 -14.32
CA GLY A 293 1.31 -11.07 -13.30
C GLY A 293 0.32 -10.08 -13.93
N THR A 294 0.15 -8.93 -13.29
CA THR A 294 -0.71 -7.85 -13.79
C THR A 294 0.05 -6.76 -14.53
N ALA A 295 1.39 -6.88 -14.62
CA ALA A 295 2.26 -5.79 -15.06
C ALA A 295 2.93 -6.04 -16.41
N TYR A 296 3.15 -7.29 -16.82
CA TYR A 296 3.95 -7.61 -18.00
C TYR A 296 3.18 -8.43 -19.03
N LEU A 297 3.29 -8.04 -20.31
CA LEU A 297 2.89 -8.86 -21.44
C LEU A 297 4.12 -9.58 -22.00
N VAL A 298 3.97 -10.85 -22.33
CA VAL A 298 4.97 -11.64 -23.05
C VAL A 298 4.52 -11.78 -24.49
N ALA A 299 5.34 -11.33 -25.42
CA ALA A 299 5.11 -11.43 -26.84
C ALA A 299 6.28 -12.07 -27.56
N GLU A 300 6.00 -12.82 -28.61
CA GLU A 300 6.99 -13.37 -29.53
C GLU A 300 7.16 -12.45 -30.73
N GLY A 301 8.39 -12.21 -31.10
CA GLY A 301 8.76 -11.41 -32.27
C GLY A 301 9.94 -12.02 -33.01
N PRO A 302 10.41 -11.39 -34.09
CA PRO A 302 11.44 -11.93 -34.98
C PRO A 302 12.76 -12.26 -34.27
N ASP A 303 13.11 -11.49 -33.23
CA ASP A 303 14.39 -11.61 -32.53
C ASP A 303 14.26 -12.38 -31.20
N GLY A 304 13.09 -12.94 -30.86
CA GLY A 304 12.85 -13.71 -29.67
C GLY A 304 11.64 -13.27 -28.86
N LEU A 305 11.72 -13.46 -27.51
CA LEU A 305 10.66 -13.09 -26.59
C LEU A 305 10.82 -11.64 -26.13
N TYR A 306 9.73 -10.91 -26.20
CA TYR A 306 9.62 -9.54 -25.69
C TYR A 306 8.82 -9.52 -24.41
N LEU A 307 9.36 -8.86 -23.39
CA LEU A 307 8.67 -8.57 -22.16
C LEU A 307 8.29 -7.09 -22.14
N ILE A 308 7.01 -6.81 -22.19
CA ILE A 308 6.46 -5.46 -22.29
C ILE A 308 5.83 -5.07 -20.96
N ASP A 309 6.35 -4.02 -20.34
CA ASP A 309 5.70 -3.43 -19.15
C ASP A 309 4.44 -2.68 -19.59
N GLN A 310 3.28 -3.17 -19.15
CA GLN A 310 1.97 -2.58 -19.49
C GLN A 310 1.84 -1.14 -19.00
N HIS A 311 2.37 -0.83 -17.87
CA HIS A 311 2.31 0.51 -17.28
C HIS A 311 3.12 1.49 -18.10
N ALA A 312 4.39 1.15 -18.37
CA ALA A 312 5.24 1.98 -19.19
C ALA A 312 4.69 2.14 -20.63
N ALA A 313 4.14 1.08 -21.21
CA ALA A 313 3.49 1.13 -22.52
C ALA A 313 2.25 2.04 -22.51
N HIS A 314 1.42 1.94 -21.47
CA HIS A 314 0.22 2.79 -21.33
C HIS A 314 0.58 4.27 -21.13
N GLU A 315 1.55 4.56 -20.28
CA GLU A 315 2.06 5.93 -20.08
C GLU A 315 2.61 6.51 -21.39
N ARG A 316 3.34 5.71 -22.16
CA ARG A 316 3.89 6.14 -23.44
C ARG A 316 2.80 6.46 -24.45
N ILE A 317 1.77 5.59 -24.55
CA ILE A 317 0.62 5.81 -25.42
C ILE A 317 -0.13 7.09 -25.03
N LEU A 318 -0.39 7.28 -23.73
CA LEU A 318 -1.02 8.50 -23.23
C LEU A 318 -0.20 9.74 -23.51
N PHE A 319 1.11 9.68 -23.30
CA PHE A 319 2.02 10.77 -23.60
C PHE A 319 1.99 11.15 -25.08
N GLU A 320 2.09 10.16 -25.97
CA GLU A 320 2.03 10.39 -27.41
C GLU A 320 0.68 10.94 -27.85
N LYS A 321 -0.41 10.46 -27.25
CA LYS A 321 -1.76 10.99 -27.50
C LYS A 321 -1.87 12.44 -27.06
N PHE A 322 -1.43 12.81 -25.86
CA PHE A 322 -1.43 14.18 -25.39
C PHE A 322 -0.53 15.09 -26.20
N MET A 323 0.61 14.59 -26.67
CA MET A 323 1.49 15.36 -27.55
C MET A 323 0.85 15.59 -28.92
N ALA A 324 0.15 14.61 -29.46
CA ALA A 324 -0.62 14.75 -30.70
C ALA A 324 -1.81 15.71 -30.54
N GLU A 325 -2.55 15.62 -29.43
CA GLU A 325 -3.66 16.51 -29.11
C GLU A 325 -3.17 17.96 -28.86
N ARG A 326 -2.00 18.14 -28.26
CA ARG A 326 -1.39 19.48 -28.06
C ARG A 326 -1.01 20.16 -29.38
N ALA A 327 -0.74 19.40 -30.40
CA ALA A 327 -0.49 19.93 -31.75
C ALA A 327 -1.77 20.38 -32.47
N GLN A 328 -2.94 19.96 -32.00
CA GLN A 328 -4.23 20.47 -32.44
C GLN A 328 -4.71 21.47 -31.39
N GLU A 329 -5.24 22.64 -31.79
CA GLU A 329 -5.74 23.68 -30.88
C GLU A 329 -6.71 23.09 -29.84
N VAL A 330 -6.31 23.17 -28.56
CA VAL A 330 -7.17 22.74 -27.46
C VAL A 330 -8.34 23.70 -27.38
N PRO A 331 -9.59 23.27 -27.54
CA PRO A 331 -10.74 24.15 -27.36
C PRO A 331 -10.76 24.68 -25.92
N SER A 332 -10.49 25.97 -25.75
CA SER A 332 -10.61 26.63 -24.46
C SER A 332 -12.07 26.94 -24.18
N GLN A 333 -12.60 26.44 -23.06
CA GLN A 333 -13.91 26.84 -22.57
C GLN A 333 -13.72 28.06 -21.67
N ALA A 334 -14.40 29.17 -22.00
CA ALA A 334 -14.43 30.35 -21.13
C ALA A 334 -15.12 29.97 -19.81
N LEU A 335 -14.50 30.36 -18.70
CA LEU A 335 -15.16 30.31 -17.38
C LEU A 335 -16.34 31.26 -17.42
N LEU A 336 -17.52 30.78 -17.09
CA LEU A 336 -18.69 31.61 -16.84
C LEU A 336 -18.45 32.35 -15.50
N ASP A 337 -18.56 33.69 -15.54
CA ASP A 337 -18.51 34.58 -14.38
C ASP A 337 -19.68 34.32 -13.42
#